data_101e1be62f3cb409546ac94a9390a645
#
_entry.id   101e1be62f3cb409546ac94a9390a645
#
_cell.length_a   1.000
_cell.length_b   1.000
_cell.length_c   1.000
_cell.angle_alpha   90.00
_cell.angle_beta   90.00
_cell.angle_gamma   90.00
#
_symmetry.space_group_name_H-M   'P 1'
#
loop_
_entity.id
_entity.type
_entity.pdbx_description
1 polymer ?
#
loop_
_entity_poly.entity_id
_entity_poly.type
_entity_poly.pdbx_seq_one_letter_code
_entity_poly.pdbx_strand_id
1 'polypeptide(L)'
;MQMYFGDVSLCYSYSLAMALDSYGHDFKADFLEAIMVMGNGASIVREDDQHPLVFFDNGMPDLSISHSLKILGFDYEDFYLKDGAEVNLEEIKRKLETFLSNGPVVLGPLDMGHLTYNPNHTILYGVDHFVTVYAIDDQYLYLHDPAGFACMKVAFNDILEAWKAEAIDYKRGAYSMWGNFKKVKSPSQTEIYQETARVMKKRYLNGQNGVLECYAKAVAENGLNTEQKQLHQYFSFKLAAVRNLYLSKFLKDHDPEGARLKEELASLFGQAHLSCLNEEYQELAHLLYQIAEVDGRFRDLYVN
;
A
#
# COMPACT_ATOMS: atom_id res chain seq x y z
N MET A 1 12.20 18.08 8.24
CA MET A 1 11.62 17.30 9.40
C MET A 1 12.51 16.11 9.72
N GLN A 2 12.47 15.59 10.95
CA GLN A 2 13.21 14.39 11.33
C GLN A 2 12.48 13.15 10.80
N MET A 3 13.23 12.17 10.23
CA MET A 3 12.65 10.94 9.71
C MET A 3 12.13 10.04 10.82
N TYR A 4 11.01 9.37 10.56
CA TYR A 4 10.45 8.33 11.39
C TYR A 4 10.94 6.96 10.96
N PHE A 5 11.33 6.13 11.93
CA PHE A 5 11.64 4.71 11.77
C PHE A 5 10.87 3.94 12.83
N GLY A 6 9.97 3.05 12.43
CA GLY A 6 9.13 2.30 13.34
C GLY A 6 8.22 1.31 12.64
N ASP A 7 7.26 0.77 13.39
CA ASP A 7 6.26 -0.15 12.86
C ASP A 7 5.30 0.57 11.92
N VAL A 8 5.29 0.15 10.66
CA VAL A 8 4.47 0.73 9.59
C VAL A 8 3.82 -0.37 8.78
N SER A 9 2.51 -0.25 8.54
CA SER A 9 1.72 -1.22 7.77
C SER A 9 1.94 -1.05 6.26
N LEU A 10 3.12 -1.40 5.77
CA LEU A 10 3.56 -1.32 4.36
C LEU A 10 3.94 -2.71 3.85
N CYS A 11 3.02 -3.68 3.98
CA CYS A 11 3.30 -5.09 3.71
C CYS A 11 3.82 -5.34 2.29
N TYR A 12 3.27 -4.69 1.26
CA TYR A 12 3.71 -4.83 -0.14
C TYR A 12 5.11 -4.25 -0.40
N SER A 13 5.45 -3.11 0.21
CA SER A 13 6.79 -2.50 0.08
C SER A 13 7.85 -3.33 0.78
N TYR A 14 7.57 -3.82 1.99
CA TYR A 14 8.49 -4.71 2.72
C TYR A 14 8.63 -6.07 2.03
N SER A 15 7.55 -6.66 1.54
CA SER A 15 7.61 -7.94 0.82
C SER A 15 8.42 -7.82 -0.46
N LEU A 16 8.24 -6.74 -1.21
CA LEU A 16 9.06 -6.49 -2.39
C LEU A 16 10.52 -6.25 -2.03
N ALA A 17 10.80 -5.49 -0.96
CA ALA A 17 12.17 -5.27 -0.48
C ALA A 17 12.88 -6.59 -0.13
N MET A 18 12.23 -7.46 0.66
CA MET A 18 12.77 -8.78 1.02
C MET A 18 13.02 -9.67 -0.20
N ALA A 19 12.08 -9.67 -1.15
CA ALA A 19 12.24 -10.45 -2.36
C ALA A 19 13.44 -9.93 -3.18
N LEU A 20 13.54 -8.62 -3.44
CA LEU A 20 14.63 -8.01 -4.22
C LEU A 20 15.99 -8.15 -3.54
N ASP A 21 16.07 -8.10 -2.21
CA ASP A 21 17.31 -8.33 -1.45
C ASP A 21 17.87 -9.73 -1.74
N SER A 22 17.02 -10.73 -1.81
CA SER A 22 17.41 -12.11 -2.15
C SER A 22 17.97 -12.27 -3.57
N TYR A 23 17.66 -11.33 -4.47
CA TYR A 23 18.25 -11.22 -5.80
C TYR A 23 19.49 -10.30 -5.84
N GLY A 24 19.98 -9.86 -4.67
CA GLY A 24 21.17 -9.02 -4.52
C GLY A 24 20.90 -7.51 -4.72
N HIS A 25 19.65 -7.06 -4.57
CA HIS A 25 19.25 -5.67 -4.75
C HIS A 25 18.67 -5.07 -3.46
N ASP A 26 19.50 -4.35 -2.69
CA ASP A 26 19.13 -3.72 -1.40
C ASP A 26 18.34 -2.42 -1.63
N PHE A 27 17.02 -2.54 -1.82
CA PHE A 27 16.09 -1.41 -1.81
C PHE A 27 15.36 -1.34 -0.47
N LYS A 28 15.39 -0.17 0.17
CA LYS A 28 14.68 0.06 1.42
C LYS A 28 13.18 0.21 1.18
N ALA A 29 12.36 -0.31 2.10
CA ALA A 29 10.90 -0.27 1.97
C ALA A 29 10.34 1.17 1.93
N ASP A 30 10.95 2.14 2.63
CA ASP A 30 10.58 3.55 2.57
C ASP A 30 10.78 4.17 1.18
N PHE A 31 11.87 3.81 0.51
CA PHE A 31 12.12 4.22 -0.86
C PHE A 31 11.15 3.56 -1.86
N LEU A 32 10.90 2.25 -1.71
CA LEU A 32 9.91 1.55 -2.55
C LEU A 32 8.51 2.15 -2.37
N GLU A 33 8.08 2.42 -1.14
CA GLU A 33 6.80 3.08 -0.86
C GLU A 33 6.69 4.43 -1.55
N ALA A 34 7.75 5.25 -1.49
CA ALA A 34 7.76 6.56 -2.13
C ALA A 34 7.55 6.46 -3.65
N ILE A 35 8.24 5.55 -4.35
CA ILE A 35 8.10 5.38 -5.80
C ILE A 35 6.82 4.61 -6.20
N MET A 36 6.20 3.87 -5.30
CA MET A 36 4.88 3.27 -5.48
C MET A 36 3.76 4.30 -5.46
N VAL A 37 4.01 5.49 -4.91
CA VAL A 37 3.11 6.65 -4.95
C VAL A 37 1.73 6.33 -4.36
N MET A 38 1.69 5.65 -3.21
CA MET A 38 0.41 5.30 -2.59
C MET A 38 -0.24 6.48 -1.86
N GLY A 39 0.51 7.24 -1.07
CA GLY A 39 0.02 8.26 -0.16
C GLY A 39 -0.28 9.62 -0.83
N ASN A 40 -1.15 9.68 -1.83
CA ASN A 40 -1.57 10.92 -2.49
C ASN A 40 -3.08 10.98 -2.60
N GLY A 41 -3.67 12.16 -2.28
CA GLY A 41 -5.11 12.35 -2.33
C GLY A 41 -5.88 11.48 -1.34
N ALA A 42 -7.12 11.18 -1.70
CA ALA A 42 -8.00 10.29 -0.94
C ALA A 42 -8.98 9.59 -1.88
N SER A 43 -9.51 8.46 -1.43
CA SER A 43 -10.55 7.71 -2.14
C SER A 43 -11.70 7.32 -1.21
N ILE A 44 -12.92 7.37 -1.72
CA ILE A 44 -14.10 6.83 -1.03
C ILE A 44 -14.13 5.32 -1.29
N VAL A 45 -14.00 4.54 -0.23
CA VAL A 45 -14.04 3.07 -0.30
C VAL A 45 -15.48 2.56 -0.19
N ARG A 46 -16.29 3.23 0.65
CA ARG A 46 -17.72 2.96 0.77
C ARG A 46 -18.47 4.28 0.89
N GLU A 47 -19.44 4.48 0.00
CA GLU A 47 -20.34 5.63 0.04
C GLU A 47 -21.33 5.50 1.20
N ASP A 48 -21.53 6.59 1.91
CA ASP A 48 -22.55 6.79 2.93
C ASP A 48 -22.79 8.31 3.08
N ASP A 49 -24.02 8.75 3.20
CA ASP A 49 -24.37 10.19 3.24
C ASP A 49 -23.83 10.89 4.48
N GLN A 50 -23.70 10.18 5.61
CA GLN A 50 -23.30 10.74 6.90
C GLN A 50 -21.88 10.31 7.30
N HIS A 51 -21.51 9.07 6.99
CA HIS A 51 -20.28 8.44 7.45
C HIS A 51 -19.54 7.70 6.30
N PRO A 52 -19.14 8.40 5.22
CA PRO A 52 -18.40 7.76 4.14
C PRO A 52 -17.08 7.17 4.65
N LEU A 53 -16.72 5.97 4.17
CA LEU A 53 -15.45 5.36 4.52
C LEU A 53 -14.38 5.84 3.52
N VAL A 54 -13.32 6.48 4.03
CA VAL A 54 -12.30 7.13 3.22
C VAL A 54 -10.91 6.59 3.57
N PHE A 55 -10.14 6.27 2.53
CA PHE A 55 -8.69 6.07 2.63
C PHE A 55 -7.93 7.29 2.10
N PHE A 56 -6.80 7.62 2.74
CA PHE A 56 -5.93 8.73 2.34
C PHE A 56 -4.85 8.23 1.37
N ASP A 57 -5.32 7.68 0.27
CA ASP A 57 -4.52 7.23 -0.86
C ASP A 57 -5.34 7.21 -2.16
N ASN A 58 -4.65 7.11 -3.28
CA ASN A 58 -5.24 6.95 -4.61
C ASN A 58 -4.55 5.84 -5.42
N GLY A 59 -3.85 4.95 -4.74
CA GLY A 59 -3.11 3.85 -5.34
C GLY A 59 -3.73 2.48 -5.06
N MET A 60 -3.26 1.48 -5.80
CA MET A 60 -3.55 0.07 -5.60
C MET A 60 -2.22 -0.68 -5.41
N PRO A 61 -2.04 -1.44 -4.31
CA PRO A 61 -0.76 -2.09 -4.00
C PRO A 61 -0.22 -2.97 -5.12
N ASP A 62 -1.05 -3.82 -5.72
CA ASP A 62 -0.64 -4.74 -6.78
C ASP A 62 -0.19 -4.03 -8.07
N LEU A 63 -0.87 -2.97 -8.50
CA LEU A 63 -0.39 -2.14 -9.60
C LEU A 63 0.87 -1.38 -9.24
N SER A 64 1.02 -0.98 -7.99
CA SER A 64 2.16 -0.22 -7.49
C SER A 64 3.43 -1.05 -7.46
N ILE A 65 3.35 -2.35 -7.08
CA ILE A 65 4.47 -3.30 -7.21
C ILE A 65 4.95 -3.33 -8.66
N SER A 66 4.04 -3.54 -9.62
CA SER A 66 4.37 -3.61 -11.04
C SER A 66 4.99 -2.32 -11.58
N HIS A 67 4.49 -1.16 -11.15
CA HIS A 67 5.03 0.14 -11.54
C HIS A 67 6.43 0.37 -10.97
N SER A 68 6.65 0.10 -9.69
CA SER A 68 7.95 0.30 -9.05
C SER A 68 9.04 -0.58 -9.68
N LEU A 69 8.74 -1.83 -10.01
CA LEU A 69 9.66 -2.70 -10.71
C LEU A 69 10.10 -2.11 -12.07
N LYS A 70 9.14 -1.60 -12.84
CA LYS A 70 9.44 -0.93 -14.14
C LYS A 70 10.27 0.34 -13.96
N ILE A 71 9.90 1.19 -12.99
CA ILE A 71 10.65 2.42 -12.66
C ILE A 71 12.09 2.09 -12.31
N LEU A 72 12.31 1.01 -11.56
CA LEU A 72 13.64 0.56 -11.16
C LEU A 72 14.39 -0.20 -12.26
N GLY A 73 13.78 -0.45 -13.40
CA GLY A 73 14.41 -1.15 -14.53
C GLY A 73 14.51 -2.66 -14.36
N PHE A 74 13.51 -3.26 -13.73
CA PHE A 74 13.39 -4.72 -13.68
C PHE A 74 12.43 -5.25 -14.74
N ASP A 75 12.83 -6.33 -15.39
CA ASP A 75 11.91 -7.31 -15.94
C ASP A 75 11.49 -8.26 -14.82
N TYR A 76 10.27 -8.74 -14.89
CA TYR A 76 9.68 -9.66 -13.92
C TYR A 76 8.58 -10.48 -14.59
N GLU A 77 8.21 -11.57 -13.97
CA GLU A 77 6.99 -12.30 -14.31
C GLU A 77 5.95 -12.07 -13.22
N ASP A 78 4.70 -12.03 -13.64
CA ASP A 78 3.58 -12.01 -12.73
C ASP A 78 2.51 -13.03 -13.15
N PHE A 79 1.69 -13.41 -12.19
CA PHE A 79 0.57 -14.30 -12.41
C PHE A 79 -0.62 -13.85 -11.56
N TYR A 80 -1.80 -13.99 -12.08
CA TYR A 80 -3.06 -13.86 -11.35
C TYR A 80 -4.22 -14.47 -12.16
N LEU A 81 -5.27 -14.89 -11.49
CA LEU A 81 -6.52 -15.31 -12.14
C LEU A 81 -7.51 -14.15 -12.13
N LYS A 82 -8.04 -13.81 -13.31
CA LYS A 82 -9.12 -12.83 -13.44
C LYS A 82 -10.41 -13.36 -12.83
N ASP A 83 -11.29 -12.48 -12.42
CA ASP A 83 -12.60 -12.85 -11.91
C ASP A 83 -13.37 -13.69 -12.94
N GLY A 84 -13.98 -14.77 -12.46
CA GLY A 84 -14.70 -15.73 -13.30
C GLY A 84 -13.82 -16.74 -14.04
N ALA A 85 -12.49 -16.70 -13.91
CA ALA A 85 -11.62 -17.73 -14.47
C ALA A 85 -11.79 -19.06 -13.72
N GLU A 86 -11.65 -20.17 -14.46
CA GLU A 86 -11.63 -21.50 -13.85
C GLU A 86 -10.41 -21.66 -12.93
N VAL A 87 -10.64 -22.14 -11.70
CA VAL A 87 -9.59 -22.33 -10.69
C VAL A 87 -9.06 -23.76 -10.76
N ASN A 88 -7.80 -23.90 -11.16
CA ASN A 88 -7.06 -25.15 -11.08
C ASN A 88 -5.93 -25.01 -10.05
N LEU A 89 -6.13 -25.53 -8.84
CA LEU A 89 -5.19 -25.39 -7.73
C LEU A 89 -3.83 -26.05 -7.99
N GLU A 90 -3.81 -27.18 -8.70
CA GLU A 90 -2.57 -27.86 -9.09
C GLU A 90 -1.75 -27.01 -10.09
N GLU A 91 -2.41 -26.32 -10.98
CA GLU A 91 -1.75 -25.40 -11.90
C GLU A 91 -1.19 -24.18 -11.16
N ILE A 92 -1.94 -23.60 -10.22
CA ILE A 92 -1.49 -22.50 -9.37
C ILE A 92 -0.26 -22.92 -8.57
N LYS A 93 -0.29 -24.09 -7.92
CA LYS A 93 0.85 -24.63 -7.17
C LYS A 93 2.08 -24.80 -8.06
N ARG A 94 1.92 -25.47 -9.21
CA ARG A 94 3.01 -25.65 -10.17
C ARG A 94 3.58 -24.31 -10.69
N LYS A 95 2.72 -23.32 -10.90
CA LYS A 95 3.18 -21.98 -11.31
C LYS A 95 4.02 -21.32 -10.22
N LEU A 96 3.58 -21.41 -8.96
CA LEU A 96 4.35 -20.92 -7.82
C LEU A 96 5.70 -21.66 -7.66
N GLU A 97 5.71 -22.99 -7.79
CA GLU A 97 6.94 -23.80 -7.78
C GLU A 97 7.91 -23.34 -8.89
N THR A 98 7.39 -23.06 -10.08
CA THR A 98 8.20 -22.55 -11.20
C THR A 98 8.82 -21.19 -10.87
N PHE A 99 8.10 -20.29 -10.25
CA PHE A 99 8.61 -18.98 -9.84
C PHE A 99 9.69 -19.15 -8.76
N LEU A 100 9.40 -19.96 -7.73
CA LEU A 100 10.31 -20.22 -6.61
C LEU A 100 11.61 -20.95 -7.02
N SER A 101 11.62 -21.65 -8.14
CA SER A 101 12.86 -22.25 -8.67
C SER A 101 13.93 -21.23 -9.06
N ASN A 102 13.55 -19.97 -9.26
CA ASN A 102 14.43 -18.87 -9.63
C ASN A 102 14.67 -17.88 -8.47
N GLY A 103 13.95 -18.00 -7.37
CA GLY A 103 14.09 -17.16 -6.18
C GLY A 103 12.77 -16.83 -5.49
N PRO A 104 12.80 -16.02 -4.44
CA PRO A 104 11.61 -15.63 -3.70
C PRO A 104 10.57 -14.88 -4.54
N VAL A 105 9.32 -15.00 -4.12
CA VAL A 105 8.12 -14.49 -4.78
C VAL A 105 7.37 -13.55 -3.82
N VAL A 106 6.90 -12.42 -4.31
CA VAL A 106 5.89 -11.62 -3.60
C VAL A 106 4.52 -12.22 -3.87
N LEU A 107 3.80 -12.58 -2.81
CA LEU A 107 2.48 -13.18 -2.87
C LEU A 107 1.47 -12.22 -2.25
N GLY A 108 0.36 -11.94 -2.94
CA GLY A 108 -0.73 -11.09 -2.44
C GLY A 108 -1.51 -10.40 -3.56
N PRO A 109 -2.66 -9.76 -3.25
CA PRO A 109 -3.13 -9.63 -1.88
C PRO A 109 -3.61 -10.96 -1.29
N LEU A 110 -3.42 -11.08 0.03
CA LEU A 110 -3.98 -12.13 0.87
C LEU A 110 -5.04 -11.49 1.76
N ASP A 111 -6.17 -12.14 1.97
CA ASP A 111 -7.12 -11.72 3.01
C ASP A 111 -6.57 -12.11 4.39
N MET A 112 -6.24 -11.11 5.21
CA MET A 112 -5.69 -11.33 6.55
C MET A 112 -6.62 -12.12 7.47
N GLY A 113 -7.94 -12.10 7.22
CA GLY A 113 -8.90 -12.88 7.98
C GLY A 113 -8.69 -14.40 7.90
N HIS A 114 -8.01 -14.86 6.87
CA HIS A 114 -7.67 -16.27 6.65
C HIS A 114 -6.22 -16.63 7.02
N LEU A 115 -5.40 -15.68 7.49
CA LEU A 115 -4.01 -15.94 7.92
C LEU A 115 -3.98 -16.41 9.38
N THR A 116 -4.33 -17.65 9.63
CA THR A 116 -4.55 -18.23 10.97
C THR A 116 -3.32 -18.19 11.89
N TYR A 117 -2.13 -18.00 11.36
CA TYR A 117 -0.91 -17.79 12.16
C TYR A 117 -0.84 -16.37 12.76
N ASN A 118 -1.62 -15.43 12.27
CA ASN A 118 -1.75 -14.10 12.85
C ASN A 118 -2.83 -14.13 13.94
N PRO A 119 -2.50 -13.88 15.23
CA PRO A 119 -3.48 -13.90 16.31
C PRO A 119 -4.68 -12.97 16.12
N ASN A 120 -4.49 -11.90 15.33
CA ASN A 120 -5.53 -10.90 15.07
C ASN A 120 -6.40 -11.22 13.83
N HIS A 121 -6.18 -12.37 13.15
CA HIS A 121 -6.87 -12.69 11.90
C HIS A 121 -8.40 -12.57 12.01
N THR A 122 -9.00 -12.95 13.12
CA THR A 122 -10.46 -12.94 13.31
C THR A 122 -11.12 -11.56 13.20
N ILE A 123 -10.33 -10.48 13.33
CA ILE A 123 -10.80 -9.09 13.21
C ILE A 123 -10.27 -8.40 11.96
N LEU A 124 -9.56 -9.11 11.09
CA LEU A 124 -8.87 -8.57 9.91
C LEU A 124 -9.45 -9.13 8.59
N TYR A 125 -10.68 -9.62 8.61
CA TYR A 125 -11.34 -10.12 7.41
C TYR A 125 -11.52 -8.98 6.38
N GLY A 126 -11.15 -9.25 5.12
CA GLY A 126 -11.20 -8.27 4.03
C GLY A 126 -10.06 -7.24 4.03
N VAL A 127 -9.09 -7.35 4.95
CA VAL A 127 -7.87 -6.52 4.94
C VAL A 127 -6.81 -7.19 4.07
N ASP A 128 -6.33 -6.46 3.07
CA ASP A 128 -5.29 -6.93 2.15
C ASP A 128 -3.92 -7.05 2.83
N HIS A 129 -3.18 -8.07 2.42
CA HIS A 129 -1.83 -8.31 2.92
C HIS A 129 -0.92 -8.90 1.84
N PHE A 130 0.39 -8.67 2.00
CA PHE A 130 1.43 -9.20 1.11
C PHE A 130 2.54 -9.84 1.92
N VAL A 131 3.08 -10.94 1.41
CA VAL A 131 4.17 -11.69 2.04
C VAL A 131 5.25 -12.04 1.02
N THR A 132 6.45 -12.40 1.50
CA THR A 132 7.51 -12.96 0.67
C THR A 132 7.59 -14.46 0.90
N VAL A 133 7.28 -15.25 -0.11
CA VAL A 133 7.44 -16.71 -0.11
C VAL A 133 8.82 -17.04 -0.66
N TYR A 134 9.60 -17.87 0.06
CA TYR A 134 10.95 -18.20 -0.35
C TYR A 134 11.19 -19.69 -0.60
N ALA A 135 10.24 -20.56 -0.22
CA ALA A 135 10.28 -21.99 -0.53
C ALA A 135 8.87 -22.62 -0.46
N ILE A 136 8.73 -23.77 -1.10
CA ILE A 136 7.56 -24.64 -1.04
C ILE A 136 8.01 -26.09 -1.01
N ASP A 137 7.31 -26.93 -0.28
CA ASP A 137 7.39 -28.40 -0.37
C ASP A 137 6.01 -29.01 -0.73
N ASP A 138 5.86 -30.30 -0.62
CA ASP A 138 4.62 -30.97 -0.97
C ASP A 138 3.39 -30.46 -0.20
N GLN A 139 3.57 -29.98 1.03
CA GLN A 139 2.51 -29.64 1.97
C GLN A 139 2.57 -28.19 2.47
N TYR A 140 3.74 -27.54 2.46
CA TYR A 140 3.95 -26.28 3.16
C TYR A 140 4.58 -25.21 2.28
N LEU A 141 4.18 -23.95 2.55
CA LEU A 141 4.90 -22.74 2.14
C LEU A 141 5.80 -22.25 3.27
N TYR A 142 6.94 -21.71 2.89
CA TYR A 142 7.89 -21.05 3.79
C TYR A 142 7.94 -19.57 3.41
N LEU A 143 7.61 -18.71 4.35
CA LEU A 143 7.44 -17.29 4.05
C LEU A 143 7.96 -16.37 5.17
N HIS A 144 8.22 -15.13 4.79
CA HIS A 144 8.37 -14.00 5.69
C HIS A 144 7.15 -13.09 5.53
N ASP A 145 6.51 -12.80 6.65
CA ASP A 145 5.41 -11.87 6.72
C ASP A 145 5.87 -10.58 7.41
N PRO A 146 5.79 -9.42 6.73
CA PRO A 146 6.24 -8.15 7.28
C PRO A 146 5.43 -7.65 8.48
N ALA A 147 4.29 -8.29 8.82
CA ALA A 147 3.58 -8.01 10.06
C ALA A 147 4.27 -8.59 11.33
N GLY A 148 5.55 -8.95 11.22
CA GLY A 148 6.37 -9.43 12.34
C GLY A 148 6.52 -10.95 12.42
N PHE A 149 6.02 -11.72 11.43
CA PHE A 149 6.10 -13.19 11.44
C PHE A 149 7.18 -13.69 10.47
N ALA A 150 8.41 -13.75 10.96
CA ALA A 150 9.54 -14.26 10.20
C ALA A 150 9.58 -15.80 10.20
N CYS A 151 10.07 -16.40 9.11
CA CYS A 151 10.32 -17.84 8.99
C CYS A 151 9.09 -18.72 9.26
N MET A 152 7.94 -18.28 8.79
CA MET A 152 6.69 -19.03 8.94
C MET A 152 6.67 -20.26 8.03
N LYS A 153 6.20 -21.39 8.57
CA LYS A 153 5.85 -22.59 7.84
C LYS A 153 4.34 -22.77 7.88
N VAL A 154 3.67 -22.52 6.75
CA VAL A 154 2.20 -22.50 6.65
C VAL A 154 1.75 -23.60 5.70
N ALA A 155 0.72 -24.37 6.06
CA ALA A 155 0.19 -25.37 5.14
C ALA A 155 -0.32 -24.71 3.86
N PHE A 156 -0.01 -25.31 2.70
CA PHE A 156 -0.41 -24.73 1.40
C PHE A 156 -1.91 -24.52 1.31
N ASN A 157 -2.69 -25.48 1.81
CA ASN A 157 -4.15 -25.38 1.79
C ASN A 157 -4.69 -24.24 2.68
N ASP A 158 -4.00 -23.90 3.77
CA ASP A 158 -4.42 -22.81 4.68
C ASP A 158 -4.20 -21.43 4.04
N ILE A 159 -3.19 -21.31 3.15
CA ILE A 159 -2.95 -20.05 2.45
C ILE A 159 -3.89 -19.83 1.25
N LEU A 160 -4.45 -20.88 0.68
CA LEU A 160 -5.26 -20.77 -0.54
C LEU A 160 -6.48 -19.88 -0.37
N GLU A 161 -7.20 -19.96 0.76
CA GLU A 161 -8.36 -19.12 1.03
C GLU A 161 -7.94 -17.65 1.20
N ALA A 162 -6.84 -17.40 1.92
CA ALA A 162 -6.29 -16.07 2.01
C ALA A 162 -5.89 -15.53 0.63
N TRP A 163 -5.27 -16.35 -0.21
CA TRP A 163 -4.72 -15.95 -1.51
C TRP A 163 -5.78 -15.81 -2.62
N LYS A 164 -6.93 -16.44 -2.45
CA LYS A 164 -8.11 -16.17 -3.27
C LYS A 164 -8.56 -14.71 -3.13
N ALA A 165 -8.36 -14.15 -1.93
CA ALA A 165 -8.64 -12.75 -1.60
C ALA A 165 -10.05 -12.32 -2.02
N GLU A 166 -11.08 -13.15 -1.74
CA GLU A 166 -12.44 -12.97 -2.25
C GLU A 166 -13.07 -11.66 -1.77
N ALA A 167 -12.82 -11.28 -0.52
CA ALA A 167 -13.36 -10.05 0.07
C ALA A 167 -12.59 -8.76 -0.31
N ILE A 168 -11.57 -8.84 -1.17
CA ILE A 168 -10.75 -7.69 -1.58
C ILE A 168 -11.13 -7.30 -3.00
N ASP A 169 -11.99 -6.29 -3.16
CA ASP A 169 -12.56 -5.86 -4.44
C ASP A 169 -11.57 -5.10 -5.34
N TYR A 170 -10.57 -4.44 -4.75
CA TYR A 170 -9.58 -3.61 -5.49
C TYR A 170 -8.35 -4.38 -5.97
N LYS A 171 -8.38 -5.73 -5.94
CA LYS A 171 -7.30 -6.56 -6.51
C LYS A 171 -7.39 -6.66 -8.04
N ARG A 172 -6.27 -6.91 -8.70
CA ARG A 172 -6.22 -7.23 -10.14
C ARG A 172 -6.75 -8.63 -10.48
N GLY A 173 -6.80 -9.52 -9.49
CA GLY A 173 -7.29 -10.88 -9.60
C GLY A 173 -6.82 -11.76 -8.45
N ALA A 174 -7.44 -12.94 -8.33
CA ALA A 174 -7.09 -13.93 -7.32
C ALA A 174 -5.72 -14.56 -7.57
N TYR A 175 -5.11 -15.13 -6.54
CA TYR A 175 -3.84 -15.86 -6.61
C TYR A 175 -2.69 -15.05 -7.25
N SER A 176 -2.66 -13.74 -6.97
CA SER A 176 -1.65 -12.84 -7.54
C SER A 176 -0.27 -13.06 -6.93
N MET A 177 0.77 -13.06 -7.80
CA MET A 177 2.17 -13.15 -7.40
C MET A 177 3.08 -12.45 -8.40
N TRP A 178 4.29 -12.08 -7.93
CA TRP A 178 5.38 -11.51 -8.73
C TRP A 178 6.68 -12.22 -8.38
N GLY A 179 7.47 -12.56 -9.40
CA GLY A 179 8.75 -13.24 -9.22
C GLY A 179 9.65 -13.11 -10.46
N ASN A 180 10.70 -13.91 -10.51
CA ASN A 180 11.66 -13.94 -11.63
C ASN A 180 12.26 -12.54 -11.92
N PHE A 181 12.57 -11.79 -10.84
CA PHE A 181 13.07 -10.43 -10.93
C PHE A 181 14.44 -10.38 -11.58
N LYS A 182 14.55 -9.68 -12.71
CA LYS A 182 15.80 -9.50 -13.44
C LYS A 182 16.08 -8.03 -13.70
N LYS A 183 17.15 -7.51 -13.13
CA LYS A 183 17.61 -6.16 -13.39
C LYS A 183 18.11 -6.04 -14.82
N VAL A 184 17.43 -5.27 -15.67
CA VAL A 184 17.77 -5.08 -17.08
C VAL A 184 18.27 -3.67 -17.39
N LYS A 185 17.96 -2.70 -16.50
CA LYS A 185 18.43 -1.32 -16.59
C LYS A 185 18.82 -0.81 -15.20
N SER A 186 19.70 0.17 -15.17
CA SER A 186 20.09 0.90 -13.96
C SER A 186 19.76 2.38 -14.13
N PRO A 187 18.48 2.77 -14.00
CA PRO A 187 18.07 4.17 -14.18
C PRO A 187 18.76 5.05 -13.15
N SER A 188 19.08 6.28 -13.54
CA SER A 188 19.58 7.32 -12.65
C SER A 188 18.48 7.79 -11.67
N GLN A 189 18.87 8.43 -10.59
CA GLN A 189 17.91 9.03 -9.62
C GLN A 189 16.97 10.01 -10.31
N THR A 190 17.45 10.77 -11.28
CA THR A 190 16.63 11.71 -12.07
C THR A 190 15.59 10.98 -12.92
N GLU A 191 15.95 9.87 -13.57
CA GLU A 191 15.00 9.07 -14.34
C GLU A 191 13.94 8.41 -13.42
N ILE A 192 14.37 7.88 -12.28
CA ILE A 192 13.44 7.34 -11.27
C ILE A 192 12.44 8.43 -10.82
N TYR A 193 12.94 9.63 -10.50
CA TYR A 193 12.08 10.75 -10.13
C TYR A 193 11.09 11.11 -11.25
N GLN A 194 11.55 11.23 -12.49
CA GLN A 194 10.69 11.59 -13.62
C GLN A 194 9.58 10.57 -13.88
N GLU A 195 9.90 9.28 -13.81
CA GLU A 195 8.88 8.23 -13.97
C GLU A 195 7.91 8.21 -12.79
N THR A 196 8.41 8.39 -11.57
CA THR A 196 7.55 8.52 -10.37
C THR A 196 6.61 9.72 -10.48
N ALA A 197 7.12 10.87 -10.94
CA ALA A 197 6.30 12.08 -11.18
C ALA A 197 5.19 11.84 -12.22
N ARG A 198 5.48 11.07 -13.29
CA ARG A 198 4.47 10.67 -14.27
C ARG A 198 3.37 9.80 -13.66
N VAL A 199 3.74 8.88 -12.77
CA VAL A 199 2.76 8.05 -12.04
C VAL A 199 1.91 8.93 -11.11
N MET A 200 2.50 9.87 -10.37
CA MET A 200 1.78 10.83 -9.53
C MET A 200 0.77 11.64 -10.34
N LYS A 201 1.21 12.25 -11.44
CA LYS A 201 0.33 13.00 -12.35
C LYS A 201 -0.86 12.15 -12.81
N LYS A 202 -0.59 10.94 -13.29
CA LYS A 202 -1.64 10.03 -13.78
C LYS A 202 -2.65 9.66 -12.69
N ARG A 203 -2.19 9.43 -11.45
CA ARG A 203 -3.07 9.10 -10.32
C ARG A 203 -3.98 10.27 -9.95
N TYR A 204 -3.44 11.48 -9.86
CA TYR A 204 -4.27 12.65 -9.60
C TYR A 204 -5.28 12.95 -10.71
N LEU A 205 -4.91 12.73 -11.99
CA LEU A 205 -5.84 12.91 -13.12
C LEU A 205 -6.97 11.88 -13.15
N ASN A 206 -6.72 10.66 -12.66
CA ASN A 206 -7.68 9.57 -12.66
C ASN A 206 -8.35 9.35 -11.29
N GLY A 207 -7.89 10.04 -10.24
CA GLY A 207 -8.42 9.93 -8.89
C GLY A 207 -9.75 10.65 -8.71
N GLN A 208 -10.39 10.38 -7.59
CA GLN A 208 -11.61 11.08 -7.17
C GLN A 208 -11.26 12.50 -6.69
N ASN A 209 -11.99 13.49 -7.17
CA ASN A 209 -11.80 14.88 -6.77
C ASN A 209 -12.74 15.25 -5.61
N GLY A 210 -12.29 16.15 -4.73
CA GLY A 210 -13.13 16.72 -3.66
C GLY A 210 -13.43 15.74 -2.52
N VAL A 211 -12.79 14.58 -2.46
CA VAL A 211 -13.04 13.57 -1.41
C VAL A 211 -12.69 14.10 -0.03
N LEU A 212 -11.55 14.77 0.10
CA LEU A 212 -11.08 15.31 1.38
C LEU A 212 -12.02 16.40 1.91
N GLU A 213 -12.48 17.29 1.05
CA GLU A 213 -13.44 18.35 1.41
C GLU A 213 -14.80 17.77 1.78
N CYS A 214 -15.31 16.80 1.02
CA CYS A 214 -16.56 16.11 1.32
C CYS A 214 -16.47 15.37 2.66
N TYR A 215 -15.33 14.71 2.90
CA TYR A 215 -15.09 13.98 4.15
C TYR A 215 -14.98 14.94 5.33
N ALA A 216 -14.24 16.04 5.21
CA ALA A 216 -14.13 17.07 6.23
C ALA A 216 -15.51 17.63 6.62
N LYS A 217 -16.37 17.89 5.63
CA LYS A 217 -17.75 18.32 5.87
C LYS A 217 -18.57 17.27 6.64
N ALA A 218 -18.51 16.01 6.21
CA ALA A 218 -19.22 14.91 6.88
C ALA A 218 -18.78 14.78 8.36
N VAL A 219 -17.47 14.87 8.63
CA VAL A 219 -16.93 14.84 9.99
C VAL A 219 -17.40 16.05 10.82
N ALA A 220 -17.44 17.26 10.24
CA ALA A 220 -17.93 18.45 10.94
C ALA A 220 -19.41 18.34 11.34
N GLU A 221 -20.23 17.77 10.46
CA GLU A 221 -21.69 17.67 10.66
C GLU A 221 -22.09 16.48 11.53
N ASN A 222 -21.42 15.33 11.40
CA ASN A 222 -21.86 14.06 11.98
C ASN A 222 -20.86 13.42 12.96
N GLY A 223 -19.62 13.93 13.02
CA GLY A 223 -18.53 13.25 13.74
C GLY A 223 -18.06 11.97 13.03
N LEU A 224 -17.50 11.04 13.79
CA LEU A 224 -17.08 9.73 13.29
C LEU A 224 -17.91 8.61 13.93
N ASN A 225 -18.34 7.64 13.14
CA ASN A 225 -18.90 6.41 13.67
C ASN A 225 -17.79 5.47 14.23
N THR A 226 -18.19 4.35 14.82
CA THR A 226 -17.25 3.41 15.46
C THR A 226 -16.23 2.84 14.46
N GLU A 227 -16.66 2.51 13.25
CA GLU A 227 -15.80 1.94 12.21
C GLU A 227 -14.76 2.96 11.73
N GLN A 228 -15.18 4.18 11.43
CA GLN A 228 -14.29 5.27 11.03
C GLN A 228 -13.27 5.58 12.16
N LYS A 229 -13.71 5.62 13.43
CA LYS A 229 -12.81 5.80 14.56
C LYS A 229 -11.75 4.71 14.60
N GLN A 230 -12.14 3.44 14.52
CA GLN A 230 -11.21 2.31 14.53
C GLN A 230 -10.22 2.39 13.36
N LEU A 231 -10.71 2.63 12.14
CA LEU A 231 -9.85 2.78 10.97
C LEU A 231 -8.81 3.88 11.17
N HIS A 232 -9.22 5.06 11.63
CA HIS A 232 -8.32 6.21 11.73
C HIS A 232 -7.36 6.10 12.91
N GLN A 233 -7.81 5.61 14.07
CA GLN A 233 -6.97 5.46 15.27
C GLN A 233 -5.91 4.39 15.10
N TYR A 234 -6.24 3.27 14.47
CA TYR A 234 -5.32 2.14 14.37
C TYR A 234 -4.52 2.09 13.06
N PHE A 235 -4.98 2.75 12.01
CA PHE A 235 -4.39 2.55 10.69
C PHE A 235 -4.19 3.85 9.88
N SER A 236 -5.25 4.52 9.41
CA SER A 236 -5.15 5.38 8.24
C SER A 236 -4.39 6.69 8.46
N PHE A 237 -4.61 7.42 9.57
CA PHE A 237 -3.90 8.68 9.80
C PHE A 237 -2.40 8.48 10.02
N LYS A 238 -2.02 7.50 10.86
CA LYS A 238 -0.60 7.19 11.10
C LYS A 238 0.11 6.73 9.82
N LEU A 239 -0.56 5.92 9.00
CA LEU A 239 -0.04 5.46 7.73
C LEU A 239 0.14 6.62 6.74
N ALA A 240 -0.86 7.51 6.62
CA ALA A 240 -0.80 8.69 5.77
C ALA A 240 0.35 9.61 6.18
N ALA A 241 0.55 9.86 7.49
CA ALA A 241 1.66 10.64 7.99
C ALA A 241 3.01 10.06 7.55
N VAL A 242 3.21 8.76 7.71
CA VAL A 242 4.48 8.09 7.34
C VAL A 242 4.70 8.09 5.84
N ARG A 243 3.68 7.79 5.03
CA ARG A 243 3.76 7.82 3.56
C ARG A 243 4.19 9.20 3.05
N ASN A 244 3.61 10.26 3.61
CA ASN A 244 3.99 11.62 3.25
C ASN A 244 5.44 11.95 3.63
N LEU A 245 5.95 11.49 4.79
CA LEU A 245 7.37 11.66 5.16
C LEU A 245 8.31 10.91 4.21
N TYR A 246 7.96 9.69 3.81
CA TYR A 246 8.79 8.92 2.88
C TYR A 246 8.83 9.56 1.49
N LEU A 247 7.68 10.03 1.01
CA LEU A 247 7.62 10.75 -0.26
C LEU A 247 8.35 12.09 -0.19
N SER A 248 8.24 12.85 0.92
CA SER A 248 9.04 14.08 1.13
C SER A 248 10.53 13.80 1.03
N LYS A 249 11.02 12.75 1.70
CA LYS A 249 12.44 12.35 1.63
C LYS A 249 12.90 12.06 0.20
N PHE A 250 12.07 11.36 -0.56
CA PHE A 250 12.36 11.02 -1.97
C PHE A 250 12.40 12.26 -2.86
N LEU A 251 11.48 13.21 -2.64
CA LEU A 251 11.36 14.42 -3.46
C LEU A 251 12.45 15.46 -3.19
N LYS A 252 13.08 15.43 -2.02
CA LYS A 252 13.89 16.52 -1.48
C LYS A 252 14.93 17.11 -2.43
N ASP A 253 15.61 16.25 -3.20
CA ASP A 253 16.70 16.66 -4.09
C ASP A 253 16.21 17.03 -5.50
N HIS A 254 14.96 16.73 -5.85
CA HIS A 254 14.39 16.94 -7.19
C HIS A 254 13.26 17.95 -7.19
N ASP A 255 12.45 17.99 -6.15
CA ASP A 255 11.31 18.88 -5.97
C ASP A 255 11.20 19.34 -4.52
N PRO A 256 11.99 20.36 -4.11
CA PRO A 256 11.99 20.86 -2.74
C PRO A 256 10.64 21.40 -2.27
N GLU A 257 9.83 21.98 -3.16
CA GLU A 257 8.50 22.49 -2.80
C GLU A 257 7.52 21.33 -2.59
N GLY A 258 7.52 20.33 -3.45
CA GLY A 258 6.75 19.10 -3.25
C GLY A 258 7.15 18.40 -1.95
N ALA A 259 8.46 18.31 -1.65
CA ALA A 259 8.96 17.76 -0.39
C ALA A 259 8.42 18.51 0.83
N ARG A 260 8.41 19.85 0.78
CA ARG A 260 7.89 20.72 1.86
C ARG A 260 6.40 20.50 2.09
N LEU A 261 5.60 20.44 1.01
CA LEU A 261 4.15 20.17 1.11
C LEU A 261 3.87 18.79 1.71
N LYS A 262 4.67 17.77 1.36
CA LYS A 262 4.55 16.43 1.95
C LYS A 262 4.95 16.38 3.42
N GLU A 263 5.92 17.17 3.88
CA GLU A 263 6.21 17.34 5.31
C GLU A 263 5.06 18.01 6.06
N GLU A 264 4.43 19.01 5.45
CA GLU A 264 3.28 19.70 6.01
C GLU A 264 2.08 18.73 6.14
N LEU A 265 1.78 17.95 5.10
CA LEU A 265 0.75 16.89 5.14
C LEU A 265 1.02 15.86 6.23
N ALA A 266 2.27 15.40 6.38
CA ALA A 266 2.62 14.44 7.43
C ALA A 266 2.33 14.99 8.83
N SER A 267 2.63 16.27 9.07
CA SER A 267 2.32 16.93 10.33
C SER A 267 0.82 17.05 10.59
N LEU A 268 0.05 17.45 9.57
CA LEU A 268 -1.41 17.58 9.65
C LEU A 268 -2.08 16.23 9.94
N PHE A 269 -1.65 15.15 9.29
CA PHE A 269 -2.16 13.80 9.58
C PHE A 269 -1.83 13.34 11.01
N GLY A 270 -0.65 13.69 11.54
CA GLY A 270 -0.30 13.43 12.94
C GLY A 270 -1.22 14.18 13.92
N GLN A 271 -1.56 15.43 13.63
CA GLN A 271 -2.52 16.21 14.42
C GLN A 271 -3.95 15.66 14.29
N ALA A 272 -4.38 15.31 13.06
CA ALA A 272 -5.68 14.68 12.81
C ALA A 272 -5.85 13.37 13.62
N HIS A 273 -4.77 12.58 13.75
CA HIS A 273 -4.78 11.40 14.60
C HIS A 273 -5.10 11.73 16.07
N LEU A 274 -4.46 12.77 16.64
CA LEU A 274 -4.71 13.19 18.02
C LEU A 274 -6.13 13.73 18.20
N SER A 275 -6.64 14.56 17.30
CA SER A 275 -8.00 15.07 17.36
C SER A 275 -9.04 13.93 17.21
N CYS A 276 -8.75 12.90 16.41
CA CYS A 276 -9.59 11.69 16.33
C CYS A 276 -9.61 10.91 17.66
N LEU A 277 -8.46 10.73 18.31
CA LEU A 277 -8.36 10.06 19.61
C LEU A 277 -9.14 10.80 20.71
N ASN A 278 -9.08 12.13 20.69
CA ASN A 278 -9.74 12.99 21.66
C ASN A 278 -11.23 13.25 21.34
N GLU A 279 -11.73 12.74 20.22
CA GLU A 279 -13.09 13.01 19.72
C GLU A 279 -13.38 14.50 19.47
N GLU A 280 -12.35 15.28 19.12
CA GLU A 280 -12.42 16.71 18.80
C GLU A 280 -12.82 16.90 17.33
N TYR A 281 -14.07 16.54 16.96
CA TYR A 281 -14.47 16.43 15.55
C TYR A 281 -14.48 17.75 14.78
N GLN A 282 -14.70 18.89 15.44
CA GLN A 282 -14.63 20.21 14.79
C GLN A 282 -13.17 20.54 14.41
N GLU A 283 -12.23 20.26 15.31
CA GLU A 283 -10.81 20.41 15.04
C GLU A 283 -10.32 19.41 13.98
N LEU A 284 -10.76 18.15 14.07
CA LEU A 284 -10.48 17.15 13.06
C LEU A 284 -10.96 17.60 11.68
N ALA A 285 -12.17 18.10 11.57
CA ALA A 285 -12.71 18.61 10.29
C ALA A 285 -11.90 19.80 9.77
N HIS A 286 -11.48 20.73 10.65
CA HIS A 286 -10.60 21.84 10.26
C HIS A 286 -9.25 21.33 9.71
N LEU A 287 -8.63 20.37 10.37
CA LEU A 287 -7.38 19.74 9.90
C LEU A 287 -7.57 19.02 8.56
N LEU A 288 -8.69 18.35 8.34
CA LEU A 288 -9.01 17.69 7.07
C LEU A 288 -9.18 18.71 5.92
N TYR A 289 -9.76 19.89 6.17
CA TYR A 289 -9.78 20.98 5.18
C TYR A 289 -8.38 21.51 4.87
N GLN A 290 -7.51 21.65 5.88
CA GLN A 290 -6.10 22.04 5.65
C GLN A 290 -5.36 20.96 4.84
N ILE A 291 -5.60 19.68 5.14
CA ILE A 291 -5.03 18.56 4.36
C ILE A 291 -5.50 18.65 2.90
N ALA A 292 -6.79 18.92 2.67
CA ALA A 292 -7.32 19.10 1.31
C ALA A 292 -6.64 20.25 0.56
N GLU A 293 -6.45 21.39 1.21
CA GLU A 293 -5.77 22.56 0.63
C GLU A 293 -4.31 22.23 0.27
N VAL A 294 -3.55 21.64 1.20
CA VAL A 294 -2.13 21.32 0.99
C VAL A 294 -1.95 20.22 -0.06
N ASP A 295 -2.81 19.19 -0.07
CA ASP A 295 -2.78 18.14 -1.11
C ASP A 295 -3.17 18.72 -2.48
N GLY A 296 -4.13 19.65 -2.53
CA GLY A 296 -4.48 20.39 -3.75
C GLY A 296 -3.30 21.17 -4.32
N ARG A 297 -2.55 21.89 -3.47
CA ARG A 297 -1.31 22.59 -3.88
C ARG A 297 -0.25 21.61 -4.37
N PHE A 298 -0.07 20.48 -3.70
CA PHE A 298 0.85 19.43 -4.15
C PHE A 298 0.43 18.85 -5.50
N ARG A 299 -0.85 18.52 -5.68
CA ARG A 299 -1.41 18.07 -6.96
C ARG A 299 -1.09 19.04 -8.09
N ASP A 300 -1.25 20.33 -7.86
CA ASP A 300 -1.08 21.37 -8.89
C ASP A 300 0.37 21.48 -9.39
N LEU A 301 1.37 21.06 -8.60
CA LEU A 301 2.76 20.96 -9.06
C LEU A 301 2.96 19.92 -10.17
N TYR A 302 2.11 18.89 -10.24
CA TYR A 302 2.26 17.79 -11.18
C TYR A 302 1.21 17.77 -12.29
N VAL A 303 0.03 18.32 -12.06
CA VAL A 303 -1.10 18.25 -13.01
C VAL A 303 -1.10 19.44 -13.97
N ASN A 304 -0.74 20.63 -13.49
CA ASN A 304 -0.59 21.85 -14.29
C ASN A 304 0.80 21.89 -14.95
#